data_07d4c2d8a9233f8abe6a2494f16667df
#
_entry.id   07d4c2d8a9233f8abe6a2494f16667df
#
_cell.length_a   1.000
_cell.length_b   1.000
_cell.length_c   1.000
_cell.angle_alpha   90.00
_cell.angle_beta   90.00
_cell.angle_gamma   90.00
#
_symmetry.space_group_name_H-M   'P 1'
#
loop_
_entity.id
_entity.type
_entity.pdbx_description
1 polymer ?
#
loop_
_entity_poly.entity_id
_entity_poly.type
_entity_poly.pdbx_seq_one_letter_code
_entity_poly.pdbx_strand_id
1 'polypeptide(L)'
;MKNLILFLQTSCFILASVAFGAERPNILYLYVDDLGWGSIGPNGQAERKAAGKPYVLTPNLDRLAEQGINFTRGYGCTVCSPARSSQQTGFHQGYTFADRNDPDNAKKAIRKDDITMGDALTKAGYATGYWGKWGYGGSKDMQNPTIDNVQTLPTSHGYKFVVAELHHVRAHTFFQPTLWNAPSKRRLAGGLELKANSMAKYRNQQSYSNYPAFQNHPEYPDPAYCDDVYAFACLDFVR
;
A
#
# COMPACT_ATOMS: atom_id res chain seq x y z
N MET A 1 54.98 31.74 -17.16
CA MET A 1 54.13 30.71 -17.79
C MET A 1 54.14 29.37 -17.06
N LYS A 2 55.08 29.05 -16.20
CA LYS A 2 55.10 27.73 -15.48
C LYS A 2 54.18 27.67 -14.26
N ASN A 3 53.76 28.78 -13.68
CA ASN A 3 52.92 28.80 -12.48
C ASN A 3 51.41 28.81 -12.75
N LEU A 4 50.99 28.94 -14.01
CA LEU A 4 49.58 28.93 -14.38
C LEU A 4 49.06 27.49 -14.64
N ILE A 5 49.98 26.58 -15.01
CA ILE A 5 49.63 25.18 -15.30
C ILE A 5 49.42 24.36 -14.02
N LEU A 6 50.09 24.76 -12.92
CA LEU A 6 49.98 24.06 -11.63
C LEU A 6 48.63 24.35 -10.92
N PHE A 7 48.01 25.49 -11.18
CA PHE A 7 46.73 25.88 -10.60
C PHE A 7 45.53 25.18 -11.28
N LEU A 8 45.66 24.84 -12.56
CA LEU A 8 44.58 24.13 -13.27
C LEU A 8 44.52 22.60 -12.97
N GLN A 9 45.64 22.01 -12.56
CA GLN A 9 45.65 20.58 -12.20
C GLN A 9 45.13 20.32 -10.78
N THR A 10 45.18 21.27 -9.87
CA THR A 10 44.67 21.11 -8.51
C THR A 10 43.16 21.33 -8.43
N SER A 11 42.56 22.07 -9.34
CA SER A 11 41.10 22.32 -9.38
C SER A 11 40.31 21.16 -9.96
N CYS A 12 40.93 20.24 -10.72
CA CYS A 12 40.25 19.09 -11.32
C CYS A 12 40.12 17.90 -10.38
N PHE A 13 40.88 17.89 -9.27
CA PHE A 13 40.86 16.77 -8.33
C PHE A 13 39.83 16.91 -7.18
N ILE A 14 39.23 18.11 -7.02
CA ILE A 14 38.26 18.37 -5.93
C ILE A 14 36.82 18.11 -6.36
N LEU A 15 36.53 17.92 -7.64
CA LEU A 15 35.20 17.65 -8.16
C LEU A 15 34.87 16.14 -8.34
N ALA A 16 35.82 15.25 -8.01
CA ALA A 16 35.63 13.79 -8.15
C ALA A 16 35.26 13.11 -6.82
N SER A 17 34.97 13.86 -5.78
CA SER A 17 34.58 13.26 -4.49
C SER A 17 33.19 13.67 -4.12
N VAL A 18 32.43 12.62 -3.90
CA VAL A 18 31.11 12.50 -3.25
C VAL A 18 29.93 12.37 -4.21
N ALA A 19 30.01 11.39 -5.10
CA ALA A 19 28.83 10.58 -5.32
C ALA A 19 28.77 9.51 -4.21
N PHE A 20 28.63 9.91 -2.95
CA PHE A 20 28.05 9.01 -1.97
C PHE A 20 26.66 8.69 -2.51
N GLY A 21 26.45 7.49 -2.97
CA GLY A 21 25.12 7.01 -3.32
C GLY A 21 24.25 7.28 -2.10
N ALA A 22 23.34 8.24 -2.22
CA ALA A 22 22.37 8.49 -1.17
C ALA A 22 21.72 7.14 -0.87
N GLU A 23 21.80 6.68 0.37
CA GLU A 23 21.12 5.45 0.77
C GLU A 23 19.66 5.60 0.31
N ARG A 24 19.18 4.58 -0.42
CA ARG A 24 17.81 4.62 -0.93
C ARG A 24 16.87 4.54 0.27
N PRO A 25 16.00 5.52 0.50
CA PRO A 25 15.09 5.47 1.64
C PRO A 25 14.10 4.30 1.48
N ASN A 26 13.73 3.69 2.58
CA ASN A 26 12.57 2.82 2.59
C ASN A 26 11.30 3.66 2.38
N ILE A 27 10.36 3.13 1.60
CA ILE A 27 9.12 3.82 1.25
C ILE A 27 7.94 3.00 1.79
N LEU A 28 7.20 3.57 2.73
CA LEU A 28 5.93 3.03 3.21
C LEU A 28 4.80 3.96 2.74
N TYR A 29 3.96 3.46 1.84
CA TYR A 29 2.82 4.18 1.30
C TYR A 29 1.53 3.65 1.91
N LEU A 30 0.85 4.46 2.73
CA LEU A 30 -0.42 4.13 3.36
C LEU A 30 -1.56 4.83 2.60
N TYR A 31 -2.44 4.04 1.99
CA TYR A 31 -3.59 4.54 1.25
C TYR A 31 -4.88 4.06 1.90
N VAL A 32 -5.59 4.98 2.53
CA VAL A 32 -6.80 4.68 3.30
C VAL A 32 -8.04 4.93 2.46
N ASP A 33 -8.90 3.92 2.34
CA ASP A 33 -10.18 4.01 1.63
C ASP A 33 -11.22 4.72 2.53
N ASP A 34 -12.06 5.56 1.96
CA ASP A 34 -13.15 6.28 2.62
C ASP A 34 -12.74 7.15 3.84
N LEU A 35 -11.47 7.56 3.95
CA LEU A 35 -11.02 8.48 4.99
C LEU A 35 -11.24 9.93 4.55
N GLY A 36 -12.24 10.58 5.13
CA GLY A 36 -12.52 11.98 4.87
C GLY A 36 -11.46 12.92 5.45
N TRP A 37 -11.23 14.05 4.80
CA TRP A 37 -10.26 15.06 5.23
C TRP A 37 -10.41 15.46 6.71
N GLY A 38 -11.64 15.68 7.17
CA GLY A 38 -11.95 16.05 8.54
C GLY A 38 -11.96 14.89 9.54
N SER A 39 -11.54 13.68 9.17
CA SER A 39 -11.60 12.49 10.01
C SER A 39 -10.34 12.23 10.84
N ILE A 40 -9.32 13.08 10.70
CA ILE A 40 -8.04 12.98 11.43
C ILE A 40 -7.82 14.20 12.32
N GLY A 41 -7.02 14.03 13.36
CA GLY A 41 -6.72 15.07 14.36
C GLY A 41 -6.32 16.41 13.75
N PRO A 42 -5.28 16.45 12.88
CA PRO A 42 -4.76 17.69 12.32
C PRO A 42 -5.74 18.45 11.42
N ASN A 43 -6.78 17.78 10.94
CA ASN A 43 -7.69 18.34 9.93
C ASN A 43 -9.14 18.50 10.44
N GLY A 44 -9.34 18.69 11.73
CA GLY A 44 -10.67 19.03 12.29
C GLY A 44 -11.09 18.23 13.50
N GLN A 45 -10.48 17.08 13.81
CA GLN A 45 -10.86 16.33 15.02
C GLN A 45 -10.34 16.98 16.30
N ALA A 46 -9.19 17.68 16.25
CA ALA A 46 -8.67 18.44 17.37
C ALA A 46 -9.61 19.61 17.75
N GLU A 47 -10.11 20.34 16.75
CA GLU A 47 -11.07 21.43 16.96
C GLU A 47 -12.41 20.93 17.48
N ARG A 48 -12.88 19.76 16.98
CA ARG A 48 -14.11 19.13 17.51
C ARG A 48 -13.95 18.76 18.97
N LYS A 49 -12.81 18.19 19.36
CA LYS A 49 -12.47 17.85 20.74
C LYS A 49 -12.47 19.09 21.61
N ALA A 50 -11.78 20.16 21.19
CA ALA A 50 -11.72 21.43 21.91
C ALA A 50 -13.10 22.07 22.09
N ALA A 51 -14.00 21.88 21.10
CA ALA A 51 -15.38 22.38 21.14
C ALA A 51 -16.34 21.45 21.91
N GLY A 52 -15.88 20.39 22.58
CA GLY A 52 -16.72 19.43 23.28
C GLY A 52 -17.66 18.61 22.38
N LYS A 53 -17.40 18.54 21.09
CA LYS A 53 -18.18 17.76 20.11
C LYS A 53 -17.65 16.32 20.00
N PRO A 54 -18.47 15.34 19.56
CA PRO A 54 -17.99 14.00 19.26
C PRO A 54 -16.81 14.05 18.30
N TYR A 55 -15.75 13.31 18.58
CA TYR A 55 -14.50 13.29 17.80
C TYR A 55 -13.88 11.89 17.76
N VAL A 56 -12.98 11.69 16.81
CA VAL A 56 -12.19 10.47 16.64
C VAL A 56 -10.75 10.76 17.09
N LEU A 57 -10.14 9.81 17.79
CA LEU A 57 -8.74 9.89 18.19
C LEU A 57 -7.86 9.26 17.11
N THR A 58 -6.87 10.02 16.63
CA THR A 58 -5.88 9.56 15.65
C THR A 58 -4.45 9.86 16.10
N PRO A 59 -4.02 9.38 17.29
CA PRO A 59 -2.78 9.86 17.92
C PRO A 59 -1.52 9.52 17.11
N ASN A 60 -1.53 8.43 16.35
CA ASN A 60 -0.39 8.08 15.49
C ASN A 60 -0.33 8.93 14.23
N LEU A 61 -1.48 9.27 13.62
CA LEU A 61 -1.53 10.19 12.49
C LEU A 61 -1.22 11.63 12.93
N ASP A 62 -1.65 12.03 14.12
CA ASP A 62 -1.33 13.32 14.71
C ASP A 62 0.19 13.49 14.85
N ARG A 63 0.84 12.50 15.47
CA ARG A 63 2.32 12.48 15.58
C ARG A 63 3.02 12.46 14.23
N LEU A 64 2.50 11.71 13.26
CA LEU A 64 3.08 11.67 11.92
C LEU A 64 2.98 13.03 11.22
N ALA A 65 1.86 13.73 11.40
CA ALA A 65 1.66 15.08 10.87
C ALA A 65 2.58 16.12 11.54
N GLU A 66 2.86 15.98 12.84
CA GLU A 66 3.80 16.82 13.58
C GLU A 66 5.25 16.62 13.13
N GLN A 67 5.61 15.40 12.76
CA GLN A 67 6.98 15.02 12.35
C GLN A 67 7.23 15.19 10.85
N GLY A 68 6.19 15.37 10.05
CA GLY A 68 6.24 15.38 8.60
C GLY A 68 5.62 16.64 7.99
N ILE A 69 5.05 16.46 6.81
CA ILE A 69 4.36 17.52 6.06
C ILE A 69 2.89 17.17 5.96
N ASN A 70 2.02 18.04 6.45
CA ASN A 70 0.58 17.92 6.29
C ASN A 70 0.11 18.76 5.09
N PHE A 71 -0.35 18.09 4.03
CA PHE A 71 -0.93 18.74 2.85
C PHE A 71 -2.39 19.10 3.12
N THR A 72 -2.67 20.35 3.44
CA THR A 72 -4.02 20.82 3.77
C THR A 72 -4.98 20.87 2.58
N ARG A 73 -4.49 20.75 1.35
CA ARG A 73 -5.25 20.78 0.08
C ARG A 73 -4.90 19.59 -0.81
N GLY A 74 -4.83 18.38 -0.24
CA GLY A 74 -4.70 17.14 -0.98
C GLY A 74 -6.08 16.70 -1.51
N TYR A 75 -6.22 16.50 -2.81
CA TYR A 75 -7.47 16.08 -3.45
C TYR A 75 -7.30 14.64 -3.98
N GLY A 76 -8.25 13.78 -3.64
CA GLY A 76 -8.34 12.41 -4.14
C GLY A 76 -9.38 12.27 -5.24
N CYS A 77 -9.49 11.07 -5.79
CA CYS A 77 -10.52 10.70 -6.75
C CYS A 77 -11.80 10.28 -6.03
N THR A 78 -12.92 10.28 -6.74
CA THR A 78 -14.26 10.17 -6.17
C THR A 78 -14.68 8.75 -5.75
N VAL A 79 -14.16 7.70 -6.40
CA VAL A 79 -14.53 6.29 -6.15
C VAL A 79 -13.33 5.36 -6.23
N CYS A 80 -13.49 4.15 -5.67
CA CYS A 80 -12.41 3.19 -5.38
C CYS A 80 -11.49 2.89 -6.56
N SER A 81 -12.00 2.29 -7.65
CA SER A 81 -11.15 1.81 -8.73
C SER A 81 -10.44 2.93 -9.50
N PRO A 82 -11.07 4.04 -9.87
CA PRO A 82 -10.37 5.20 -10.44
C PRO A 82 -9.31 5.79 -9.50
N ALA A 83 -9.62 5.91 -8.21
CA ALA A 83 -8.68 6.43 -7.23
C ALA A 83 -7.45 5.54 -7.11
N ARG A 84 -7.65 4.22 -7.03
CA ARG A 84 -6.56 3.23 -6.97
C ARG A 84 -5.75 3.18 -8.24
N SER A 85 -6.40 3.28 -9.41
CA SER A 85 -5.71 3.36 -10.69
C SER A 85 -4.85 4.63 -10.78
N SER A 86 -5.39 5.79 -10.41
CA SER A 86 -4.64 7.05 -10.36
C SER A 86 -3.44 6.96 -9.41
N GLN A 87 -3.64 6.39 -8.22
CA GLN A 87 -2.59 6.20 -7.24
C GLN A 87 -1.48 5.26 -7.76
N GLN A 88 -1.85 4.17 -8.44
CA GLN A 88 -0.87 3.22 -8.96
C GLN A 88 -0.11 3.74 -10.16
N THR A 89 -0.78 4.44 -11.08
CA THR A 89 -0.20 4.85 -12.37
C THR A 89 0.31 6.29 -12.39
N GLY A 90 -0.06 7.12 -11.42
CA GLY A 90 0.20 8.55 -11.43
C GLY A 90 -0.66 9.35 -12.42
N PHE A 91 -1.59 8.69 -13.12
CA PHE A 91 -2.50 9.39 -14.04
C PHE A 91 -3.67 10.01 -13.26
N HIS A 92 -4.07 11.20 -13.69
CA HIS A 92 -5.32 11.79 -13.22
C HIS A 92 -6.50 10.89 -13.61
N GLN A 93 -7.55 10.83 -12.77
CA GLN A 93 -8.72 9.96 -12.99
C GLN A 93 -9.40 10.14 -14.36
N GLY A 94 -9.26 11.28 -15.00
CA GLY A 94 -9.76 11.52 -16.37
C GLY A 94 -8.93 10.88 -17.48
N TYR A 95 -7.74 10.37 -17.16
CA TYR A 95 -6.84 9.70 -18.11
C TYR A 95 -6.63 8.22 -17.79
N THR A 96 -6.93 7.79 -16.56
CA THR A 96 -6.81 6.38 -16.22
C THR A 96 -7.86 5.56 -16.95
N PHE A 97 -7.47 4.35 -17.41
CA PHE A 97 -8.42 3.46 -18.07
C PHE A 97 -9.50 2.95 -17.12
N ALA A 98 -9.15 2.71 -15.84
CA ALA A 98 -10.10 2.38 -14.79
C ALA A 98 -10.84 3.64 -14.33
N ASP A 99 -11.78 4.13 -15.14
CA ASP A 99 -12.52 5.37 -14.93
C ASP A 99 -13.77 5.23 -14.06
N ARG A 100 -14.09 4.00 -13.63
CA ARG A 100 -15.26 3.67 -12.82
C ARG A 100 -15.06 2.38 -12.03
N ASN A 101 -15.91 2.14 -11.03
CA ASN A 101 -16.05 0.83 -10.43
C ASN A 101 -16.77 -0.10 -11.42
N ASP A 102 -16.10 -1.17 -11.79
CA ASP A 102 -16.66 -2.19 -12.68
C ASP A 102 -16.98 -3.44 -11.83
N PRO A 103 -18.27 -3.84 -11.75
CA PRO A 103 -18.66 -5.00 -10.95
C PRO A 103 -18.01 -6.30 -11.43
N ASP A 104 -17.61 -6.35 -12.69
CA ASP A 104 -16.98 -7.54 -13.27
C ASP A 104 -15.44 -7.45 -13.30
N ASN A 105 -14.85 -6.31 -12.92
CA ASN A 105 -13.39 -6.01 -12.92
C ASN A 105 -12.66 -6.23 -14.26
N ALA A 106 -13.34 -6.84 -15.23
CA ALA A 106 -12.72 -7.29 -16.47
C ALA A 106 -12.60 -6.17 -17.51
N LYS A 107 -13.47 -5.15 -17.43
CA LYS A 107 -13.63 -4.14 -18.48
C LYS A 107 -12.91 -2.83 -18.17
N LYS A 108 -12.75 -2.50 -16.91
CA LYS A 108 -12.18 -1.23 -16.44
C LYS A 108 -11.19 -1.43 -15.31
N ALA A 109 -10.05 -2.03 -15.64
CA ALA A 109 -8.94 -2.29 -14.72
C ALA A 109 -7.66 -1.58 -15.18
N ILE A 110 -6.61 -1.61 -14.38
CA ILE A 110 -5.26 -1.23 -14.83
C ILE A 110 -4.88 -2.14 -16.00
N ARG A 111 -4.37 -1.55 -17.09
CA ARG A 111 -3.96 -2.32 -18.27
C ARG A 111 -2.58 -2.94 -18.05
N LYS A 112 -2.30 -4.01 -18.79
CA LYS A 112 -1.00 -4.69 -18.76
C LYS A 112 0.19 -3.74 -18.98
N ASP A 113 0.03 -2.77 -19.85
CA ASP A 113 1.09 -1.85 -20.28
C ASP A 113 1.11 -0.54 -19.47
N ASP A 114 0.18 -0.35 -18.53
CA ASP A 114 0.21 0.76 -17.60
C ASP A 114 1.36 0.54 -16.60
N ILE A 115 2.30 1.46 -16.55
CA ILE A 115 3.40 1.42 -15.58
C ILE A 115 2.86 1.86 -14.22
N THR A 116 3.01 1.00 -13.24
CA THR A 116 2.58 1.29 -11.87
C THR A 116 3.74 1.74 -10.98
N MET A 117 3.40 2.21 -9.79
CA MET A 117 4.38 2.50 -8.74
C MET A 117 5.19 1.24 -8.39
N GLY A 118 4.57 0.05 -8.36
CA GLY A 118 5.26 -1.21 -8.13
C GLY A 118 6.28 -1.54 -9.22
N ASP A 119 5.94 -1.32 -10.49
CA ASP A 119 6.87 -1.50 -11.63
C ASP A 119 8.05 -0.54 -11.54
N ALA A 120 7.77 0.74 -11.29
CA ALA A 120 8.81 1.77 -11.20
C ALA A 120 9.79 1.49 -10.05
N LEU A 121 9.28 1.15 -8.86
CA LEU A 121 10.11 0.86 -7.69
C LEU A 121 10.91 -0.44 -7.85
N THR A 122 10.30 -1.49 -8.44
CA THR A 122 11.01 -2.73 -8.75
C THR A 122 12.14 -2.48 -9.76
N LYS A 123 11.89 -1.69 -10.81
CA LYS A 123 12.92 -1.28 -11.78
C LYS A 123 14.03 -0.47 -11.12
N ALA A 124 13.70 0.33 -10.10
CA ALA A 124 14.68 1.04 -9.29
C ALA A 124 15.45 0.15 -8.29
N GLY A 125 15.16 -1.16 -8.24
CA GLY A 125 15.85 -2.14 -7.40
C GLY A 125 15.32 -2.26 -5.97
N TYR A 126 14.11 -1.77 -5.70
CA TYR A 126 13.45 -1.99 -4.41
C TYR A 126 12.86 -3.40 -4.29
N ALA A 127 12.88 -3.96 -3.09
CA ALA A 127 11.95 -5.03 -2.73
C ALA A 127 10.56 -4.40 -2.55
N THR A 128 9.56 -4.95 -3.24
CA THR A 128 8.22 -4.35 -3.32
C THR A 128 7.18 -5.27 -2.69
N GLY A 129 6.27 -4.70 -1.92
CA GLY A 129 5.15 -5.41 -1.32
C GLY A 129 3.84 -4.65 -1.45
N TYR A 130 2.73 -5.39 -1.44
CA TYR A 130 1.38 -4.85 -1.48
C TYR A 130 0.48 -5.56 -0.47
N TRP A 131 -0.19 -4.79 0.36
CA TRP A 131 -1.10 -5.30 1.38
C TRP A 131 -2.41 -4.52 1.36
N GLY A 132 -3.53 -5.23 1.30
CA GLY A 132 -4.85 -4.62 1.32
C GLY A 132 -5.68 -4.82 0.05
N LYS A 133 -6.66 -3.95 -0.14
CA LYS A 133 -7.56 -3.96 -1.29
C LYS A 133 -6.81 -3.55 -2.56
N TRP A 134 -6.72 -4.49 -3.54
CA TRP A 134 -6.18 -4.17 -4.85
C TRP A 134 -7.24 -3.47 -5.73
N GLY A 135 -8.43 -4.06 -5.84
CA GLY A 135 -9.58 -3.48 -6.53
C GLY A 135 -9.77 -3.91 -7.98
N TYR A 136 -8.90 -4.79 -8.50
CA TYR A 136 -8.94 -5.32 -9.87
C TYR A 136 -8.57 -6.81 -9.85
N GLY A 137 -8.90 -7.55 -10.93
CA GLY A 137 -8.29 -8.84 -11.21
C GLY A 137 -8.83 -10.06 -10.49
N GLY A 138 -9.84 -9.94 -9.65
CA GLY A 138 -10.49 -11.06 -8.98
C GLY A 138 -12.00 -11.11 -9.21
N SER A 139 -12.64 -12.23 -8.91
CA SER A 139 -14.10 -12.36 -8.93
C SER A 139 -14.75 -11.90 -7.64
N LYS A 140 -16.02 -11.51 -7.74
CA LYS A 140 -16.85 -11.16 -6.57
C LYS A 140 -17.37 -12.36 -5.78
N ASP A 141 -17.18 -13.59 -6.28
CA ASP A 141 -17.63 -14.80 -5.59
C ASP A 141 -16.97 -14.90 -4.21
N MET A 142 -17.79 -14.88 -3.17
CA MET A 142 -17.35 -14.89 -1.78
C MET A 142 -16.88 -16.27 -1.33
N GLN A 143 -17.43 -17.34 -1.92
CA GLN A 143 -17.17 -18.72 -1.52
C GLN A 143 -15.99 -19.31 -2.31
N ASN A 144 -15.95 -19.03 -3.62
CA ASN A 144 -14.96 -19.57 -4.55
C ASN A 144 -14.33 -18.45 -5.38
N PRO A 145 -13.54 -17.56 -4.77
CA PRO A 145 -12.94 -16.45 -5.49
C PRO A 145 -11.94 -16.97 -6.53
N THR A 146 -12.04 -16.45 -7.75
CA THR A 146 -11.14 -16.78 -8.86
C THR A 146 -10.36 -15.54 -9.31
N ILE A 147 -9.30 -15.79 -10.06
CA ILE A 147 -8.57 -14.73 -10.77
C ILE A 147 -9.19 -14.60 -12.16
N ASP A 148 -9.82 -13.46 -12.42
CA ASP A 148 -10.49 -13.22 -13.72
C ASP A 148 -9.53 -12.65 -14.76
N ASN A 149 -8.53 -11.87 -14.33
CA ASN A 149 -7.59 -11.24 -15.24
C ASN A 149 -6.17 -11.17 -14.63
N VAL A 150 -5.29 -12.06 -15.07
CA VAL A 150 -3.88 -12.13 -14.61
C VAL A 150 -3.11 -10.85 -14.92
N GLN A 151 -3.43 -10.15 -15.99
CA GLN A 151 -2.71 -8.94 -16.41
C GLN A 151 -2.88 -7.76 -15.44
N THR A 152 -3.92 -7.79 -14.62
CA THR A 152 -4.23 -6.72 -13.68
C THR A 152 -3.83 -7.03 -12.25
N LEU A 153 -3.08 -8.11 -12.03
CA LEU A 153 -2.67 -8.52 -10.68
C LEU A 153 -1.53 -7.66 -10.13
N PRO A 154 -1.43 -7.48 -8.82
CA PRO A 154 -0.29 -6.78 -8.22
C PRO A 154 1.04 -7.43 -8.60
N THR A 155 1.10 -8.76 -8.71
CA THR A 155 2.29 -9.51 -9.15
C THR A 155 2.68 -9.26 -10.61
N SER A 156 1.72 -8.89 -11.46
CA SER A 156 1.97 -8.48 -12.85
C SER A 156 2.41 -7.02 -12.97
N HIS A 157 2.31 -6.25 -11.89
CA HIS A 157 2.65 -4.83 -11.77
C HIS A 157 3.75 -4.58 -10.74
N GLY A 158 4.74 -5.45 -10.70
CA GLY A 158 5.99 -5.23 -9.97
C GLY A 158 5.98 -5.58 -8.48
N TYR A 159 4.85 -5.93 -7.88
CA TYR A 159 4.80 -6.31 -6.47
C TYR A 159 5.15 -7.79 -6.28
N LYS A 160 6.23 -8.05 -5.51
CA LYS A 160 6.75 -9.42 -5.28
C LYS A 160 6.13 -10.09 -4.06
N PHE A 161 5.80 -9.30 -3.04
CA PHE A 161 5.16 -9.77 -1.83
C PHE A 161 3.73 -9.21 -1.77
N VAL A 162 2.75 -10.08 -1.59
CA VAL A 162 1.35 -9.68 -1.64
C VAL A 162 0.56 -10.41 -0.56
N VAL A 163 -0.26 -9.68 0.20
CA VAL A 163 -1.41 -10.21 0.92
C VAL A 163 -2.57 -9.26 0.64
N ALA A 164 -3.51 -9.67 -0.18
CA ALA A 164 -4.49 -8.76 -0.74
C ALA A 164 -5.86 -9.40 -0.98
N GLU A 165 -6.86 -8.54 -1.06
CA GLU A 165 -8.12 -8.83 -1.72
C GLU A 165 -8.14 -8.20 -3.10
N LEU A 166 -8.34 -9.03 -4.13
CA LEU A 166 -8.22 -8.59 -5.52
C LEU A 166 -9.45 -7.88 -6.04
N HIS A 167 -10.65 -8.29 -5.61
CA HIS A 167 -11.91 -7.74 -6.10
C HIS A 167 -12.41 -6.58 -5.25
N HIS A 168 -12.85 -5.48 -5.87
CA HIS A 168 -13.26 -4.28 -5.12
C HIS A 168 -14.51 -4.51 -4.27
N VAL A 169 -15.51 -5.27 -4.75
CA VAL A 169 -16.74 -5.57 -3.98
C VAL A 169 -16.44 -6.51 -2.82
N ARG A 170 -15.68 -7.57 -3.06
CA ARG A 170 -15.31 -8.54 -2.03
C ARG A 170 -14.51 -7.90 -0.91
N ALA A 171 -13.68 -6.90 -1.21
CA ALA A 171 -12.92 -6.14 -0.22
C ALA A 171 -13.78 -5.31 0.76
N HIS A 172 -15.09 -5.16 0.51
CA HIS A 172 -16.03 -4.53 1.45
C HIS A 172 -16.54 -5.51 2.54
N THR A 173 -16.12 -6.76 2.49
CA THR A 173 -16.36 -7.75 3.54
C THR A 173 -15.08 -7.92 4.34
N PHE A 174 -15.01 -7.37 5.53
CA PHE A 174 -13.78 -7.27 6.32
C PHE A 174 -13.30 -8.57 6.95
N PHE A 175 -14.10 -9.62 6.92
CA PHE A 175 -13.80 -10.95 7.48
C PHE A 175 -13.86 -12.02 6.38
N GLN A 176 -13.03 -11.84 5.35
CA GLN A 176 -12.92 -12.80 4.26
C GLN A 176 -12.38 -14.14 4.77
N PRO A 177 -12.92 -15.31 4.33
CA PRO A 177 -12.38 -16.60 4.72
C PRO A 177 -10.97 -16.84 4.21
N THR A 178 -10.62 -16.22 3.09
CA THR A 178 -9.31 -16.37 2.43
C THR A 178 -8.81 -15.04 1.86
N LEU A 179 -7.49 -14.89 1.79
CA LEU A 179 -6.81 -13.78 1.14
C LEU A 179 -5.81 -14.30 0.10
N TRP A 180 -5.57 -13.51 -0.94
CA TRP A 180 -4.57 -13.79 -1.97
C TRP A 180 -3.18 -13.46 -1.46
N ASN A 181 -2.23 -14.39 -1.65
CA ASN A 181 -0.87 -14.28 -1.15
C ASN A 181 0.17 -14.56 -2.24
N ALA A 182 1.25 -13.79 -2.25
CA ALA A 182 2.46 -14.04 -3.03
C ALA A 182 3.71 -13.82 -2.14
N PRO A 183 4.86 -14.49 -2.43
CA PRO A 183 5.03 -15.48 -3.48
C PRO A 183 4.32 -16.79 -3.16
N SER A 184 3.80 -17.44 -4.19
CA SER A 184 3.21 -18.77 -4.08
C SER A 184 4.20 -19.83 -4.53
N LYS A 185 4.28 -20.94 -3.77
CA LYS A 185 5.01 -22.15 -4.18
C LYS A 185 4.23 -22.94 -5.26
N ARG A 186 2.92 -22.71 -5.33
CA ARG A 186 2.06 -23.27 -6.37
C ARG A 186 2.09 -22.33 -7.56
N ARG A 187 2.30 -22.86 -8.76
CA ARG A 187 2.26 -22.08 -10.01
C ARG A 187 0.81 -21.80 -10.41
N LEU A 188 0.09 -21.08 -9.56
CA LEU A 188 -1.21 -20.54 -9.93
C LEU A 188 -1.03 -19.31 -10.82
N ALA A 189 -2.08 -18.92 -11.53
CA ALA A 189 -2.07 -17.76 -12.39
C ALA A 189 -1.54 -16.52 -11.62
N GLY A 190 -0.55 -15.84 -12.19
CA GLY A 190 0.08 -14.67 -11.59
C GLY A 190 0.92 -14.92 -10.33
N GLY A 191 1.21 -16.17 -9.97
CA GLY A 191 2.02 -16.49 -8.78
C GLY A 191 1.34 -16.20 -7.44
N LEU A 192 0.01 -16.06 -7.43
CA LEU A 192 -0.83 -15.89 -6.25
C LEU A 192 -1.49 -17.21 -5.83
N GLU A 193 -1.73 -17.38 -4.55
CA GLU A 193 -2.53 -18.47 -4.00
C GLU A 193 -3.48 -17.94 -2.92
N LEU A 194 -4.63 -18.62 -2.75
CA LEU A 194 -5.52 -18.36 -1.61
C LEU A 194 -4.98 -19.04 -0.37
N LYS A 195 -4.89 -18.28 0.72
CA LYS A 195 -4.61 -18.79 2.07
C LYS A 195 -5.73 -18.40 3.02
N ALA A 196 -5.92 -19.21 4.03
CA ALA A 196 -6.84 -18.89 5.11
C ALA A 196 -6.50 -17.52 5.70
N ASN A 197 -7.51 -16.70 5.89
CA ASN A 197 -7.40 -15.41 6.55
C ASN A 197 -7.36 -15.61 8.05
N SER A 198 -6.16 -15.72 8.62
CA SER A 198 -5.95 -16.04 10.03
C SER A 198 -4.78 -15.25 10.61
N MET A 199 -4.94 -14.85 11.86
CA MET A 199 -3.90 -14.22 12.67
C MET A 199 -2.97 -15.25 13.35
N ALA A 200 -3.23 -16.54 13.22
CA ALA A 200 -2.52 -17.60 13.96
C ALA A 200 -1.00 -17.53 13.80
N LYS A 201 -0.50 -17.24 12.59
CA LYS A 201 0.96 -17.14 12.35
C LYS A 201 1.61 -15.95 13.06
N TYR A 202 0.84 -14.93 13.45
CA TYR A 202 1.35 -13.71 14.06
C TYR A 202 1.29 -13.74 15.60
N ARG A 203 0.47 -14.64 16.19
CA ARG A 203 0.23 -14.71 17.65
C ARG A 203 1.49 -14.91 18.49
N ASN A 204 2.49 -15.60 17.97
CA ASN A 204 3.73 -15.90 18.67
C ASN A 204 4.84 -14.85 18.46
N GLN A 205 4.56 -13.78 17.76
CA GLN A 205 5.56 -12.74 17.54
C GLN A 205 5.54 -11.74 18.70
N GLN A 206 6.64 -11.64 19.45
CA GLN A 206 6.75 -10.81 20.65
C GLN A 206 6.37 -9.34 20.44
N SER A 207 6.62 -8.81 19.25
CA SER A 207 6.26 -7.44 18.87
C SER A 207 4.75 -7.17 18.79
N TYR A 208 3.94 -8.22 18.72
CA TYR A 208 2.47 -8.11 18.67
C TYR A 208 1.81 -8.30 20.00
N SER A 209 2.53 -8.83 21.00
CA SER A 209 2.01 -9.01 22.36
C SER A 209 1.54 -7.69 23.00
N ASN A 210 2.10 -6.57 22.57
CA ASN A 210 1.75 -5.23 23.04
C ASN A 210 0.68 -4.53 22.18
N TYR A 211 0.21 -5.17 21.10
CA TYR A 211 -0.84 -4.58 20.27
C TYR A 211 -2.19 -4.68 20.98
N PRO A 212 -2.92 -3.55 21.20
CA PRO A 212 -4.13 -3.55 22.03
C PRO A 212 -5.20 -4.54 21.60
N ALA A 213 -5.34 -4.81 20.31
CA ALA A 213 -6.28 -5.79 19.79
C ALA A 213 -5.99 -7.21 20.27
N PHE A 214 -4.70 -7.60 20.43
CA PHE A 214 -4.32 -8.89 20.98
C PHE A 214 -4.49 -9.00 22.48
N GLN A 215 -4.29 -7.90 23.22
CA GLN A 215 -4.49 -7.87 24.66
C GLN A 215 -5.97 -8.07 25.02
N ASN A 216 -6.87 -7.53 24.21
CA ASN A 216 -8.31 -7.59 24.42
C ASN A 216 -8.97 -8.85 23.80
N HIS A 217 -8.34 -9.46 22.82
CA HIS A 217 -8.82 -10.64 22.08
C HIS A 217 -7.70 -11.67 21.90
N PRO A 218 -7.29 -12.39 22.96
CA PRO A 218 -6.24 -13.39 22.87
C PRO A 218 -6.55 -14.54 21.92
N GLU A 219 -7.84 -14.76 21.63
CA GLU A 219 -8.33 -15.69 20.62
C GLU A 219 -8.98 -14.91 19.48
N TYR A 220 -8.18 -14.52 18.50
CA TYR A 220 -8.70 -13.94 17.27
C TYR A 220 -9.56 -14.98 16.56
N PRO A 221 -10.83 -14.70 16.28
CA PRO A 221 -11.69 -15.61 15.54
C PRO A 221 -11.19 -15.76 14.09
N ASP A 222 -11.30 -16.95 13.54
CA ASP A 222 -11.17 -17.14 12.11
C ASP A 222 -12.57 -17.08 11.46
N PRO A 223 -12.72 -16.38 10.33
CA PRO A 223 -11.75 -15.55 9.66
C PRO A 223 -11.40 -14.28 10.43
N ALA A 224 -10.14 -13.85 10.34
CA ALA A 224 -9.65 -12.65 11.00
C ALA A 224 -10.14 -11.36 10.31
N TYR A 225 -10.05 -10.22 11.02
CA TYR A 225 -10.23 -8.91 10.41
C TYR A 225 -9.11 -8.66 9.39
N CYS A 226 -9.47 -8.41 8.14
CA CYS A 226 -8.52 -8.37 7.03
C CYS A 226 -7.43 -7.33 7.21
N ASP A 227 -7.77 -6.12 7.69
CA ASP A 227 -6.80 -5.05 7.81
C ASP A 227 -5.74 -5.33 8.88
N ASP A 228 -6.08 -6.08 9.94
CA ASP A 228 -5.08 -6.58 10.88
C ASP A 228 -4.10 -7.52 10.19
N VAL A 229 -4.58 -8.46 9.38
CA VAL A 229 -3.72 -9.38 8.64
C VAL A 229 -2.84 -8.63 7.65
N TYR A 230 -3.35 -7.62 6.96
CA TYR A 230 -2.56 -6.76 6.07
C TYR A 230 -1.48 -6.01 6.82
N ALA A 231 -1.83 -5.39 7.94
CA ALA A 231 -0.88 -4.65 8.77
C ALA A 231 0.25 -5.55 9.28
N PHE A 232 -0.07 -6.73 9.80
CA PHE A 232 0.92 -7.67 10.31
C PHE A 232 1.78 -8.29 9.21
N ALA A 233 1.22 -8.56 8.03
CA ALA A 233 1.97 -9.02 6.87
C ALA A 233 2.95 -7.94 6.37
N CYS A 234 2.54 -6.67 6.40
CA CYS A 234 3.42 -5.55 6.11
C CYS A 234 4.57 -5.44 7.12
N LEU A 235 4.27 -5.53 8.41
CA LEU A 235 5.27 -5.49 9.47
C LEU A 235 6.29 -6.64 9.37
N ASP A 236 5.87 -7.84 8.99
CA ASP A 236 6.77 -8.97 8.70
C ASP A 236 7.75 -8.68 7.55
N PHE A 237 7.31 -7.91 6.57
CA PHE A 237 8.12 -7.58 5.41
C PHE A 237 9.15 -6.49 5.71
N VAL A 238 8.80 -5.48 6.52
CA VAL A 238 9.69 -4.33 6.80
C VAL A 238 10.75 -4.61 7.86
N ARG A 239 10.73 -5.78 8.48
CA ARG A 239 11.73 -6.27 9.46
C ARG A 239 12.81 -7.08 8.82
#